data_d0add29003eee6bcaf4303938eb3c0d1
#
_entry.id   d0add29003eee6bcaf4303938eb3c0d1
#
_cell.length_a   1.000
_cell.length_b   1.000
_cell.length_c   1.000
_cell.angle_alpha   90.00
_cell.angle_beta   90.00
_cell.angle_gamma   90.00
#
_symmetry.space_group_name_H-M   'P 1'
#
loop_
_entity.id
_entity.type
_entity.pdbx_description
1 polymer ?
#
loop_
_entity_poly.entity_id
_entity_poly.type
_entity_poly.pdbx_seq_one_letter_code
_entity_poly.pdbx_strand_id
1 'polypeptide(L)' 'MSSLDFDLDSQMSNLESEWRQAYDMSIAARAELQTLAETPKPNAVTLAKAHDRLERAEGLKSRIMAKIERLEDSMLGQD' A
#
# COMPACT_ATOMS: atom_id res chain seq x y z
N MET A 1 27.05 -12.87 -13.30
CA MET A 1 25.78 -12.42 -12.74
C MET A 1 24.70 -12.48 -13.80
N SER A 2 23.63 -13.17 -13.54
CA SER A 2 22.56 -13.26 -14.53
C SER A 2 21.68 -12.01 -14.50
N SER A 3 21.17 -11.61 -15.65
CA SER A 3 20.24 -10.48 -15.73
C SER A 3 18.95 -10.77 -14.97
N LEU A 4 18.64 -12.04 -14.71
CA LEU A 4 17.47 -12.45 -13.96
C LEU A 4 17.53 -11.97 -12.49
N ASP A 5 18.70 -12.11 -11.86
CA ASP A 5 18.89 -11.65 -10.49
C ASP A 5 18.73 -10.14 -10.36
N PHE A 6 19.27 -9.41 -11.34
CA PHE A 6 19.12 -7.97 -11.40
C PHE A 6 17.65 -7.57 -11.56
N ASP A 7 16.91 -8.28 -12.42
CA ASP A 7 15.49 -8.01 -12.64
C ASP A 7 14.66 -8.26 -11.37
N LEU A 8 14.98 -9.32 -10.63
CA LEU A 8 14.27 -9.61 -9.38
C LEU A 8 14.52 -8.54 -8.32
N ASP A 9 15.76 -8.09 -8.20
CA ASP A 9 16.11 -7.02 -7.26
C ASP A 9 15.40 -5.72 -7.65
N SER A 10 15.34 -5.41 -8.94
CA SER A 10 14.66 -4.22 -9.43
C SER A 10 13.17 -4.29 -9.17
N GLN A 11 12.55 -5.44 -9.40
CA GLN A 11 11.13 -5.65 -9.13
C GLN A 11 10.83 -5.50 -7.65
N MET A 12 11.67 -6.07 -6.78
CA MET A 12 11.49 -5.97 -5.33
C MET A 12 11.59 -4.51 -4.88
N SER A 13 12.59 -3.78 -5.39
CA SER A 13 12.77 -2.37 -5.05
C SER A 13 11.56 -1.53 -5.47
N ASN A 14 11.02 -1.80 -6.65
CA ASN A 14 9.83 -1.09 -7.14
C ASN A 14 8.61 -1.39 -6.27
N LEU A 15 8.43 -2.66 -5.89
CA LEU A 15 7.30 -3.06 -5.03
C LEU A 15 7.40 -2.44 -3.65
N GLU A 16 8.60 -2.38 -3.08
CA GLU A 16 8.81 -1.75 -1.78
C GLU A 16 8.48 -0.26 -1.84
N SER A 17 8.88 0.41 -2.92
CA SER A 17 8.58 1.82 -3.13
C SER A 17 7.06 2.05 -3.28
N GLU A 18 6.38 1.20 -4.04
CA GLU A 18 4.93 1.27 -4.21
C GLU A 18 4.22 1.01 -2.88
N TRP A 19 4.70 0.05 -2.11
CA TRP A 19 4.13 -0.25 -0.80
C TRP A 19 4.26 0.95 0.14
N ARG A 20 5.42 1.60 0.13
CA ARG A 20 5.65 2.78 0.97
C ARG A 20 4.69 3.91 0.60
N GLN A 21 4.45 4.12 -0.70
CA GLN A 21 3.50 5.13 -1.16
C GLN A 21 2.08 4.79 -0.69
N ALA A 22 1.69 3.54 -0.81
CA ALA A 22 0.37 3.09 -0.36
C ALA A 22 0.23 3.21 1.17
N TYR A 23 1.30 2.91 1.90
CA TYR A 23 1.35 3.07 3.34
C TYR A 23 1.15 4.54 3.74
N ASP A 24 1.88 5.46 3.08
CA ASP A 24 1.75 6.89 3.35
C ASP A 24 0.33 7.38 3.05
N MET A 25 -0.28 6.88 1.98
CA MET A 25 -1.67 7.20 1.65
C MET A 25 -2.62 6.72 2.75
N SER A 26 -2.39 5.54 3.31
CA SER A 26 -3.24 5.00 4.37
C SER A 26 -3.10 5.83 5.65
N ILE A 27 -1.90 6.28 5.99
CA ILE A 27 -1.66 7.14 7.15
C ILE A 27 -2.41 8.46 6.97
N ALA A 28 -2.31 9.08 5.80
CA ALA A 28 -2.98 10.35 5.50
C ALA A 28 -4.51 10.20 5.58
N ALA A 29 -5.04 9.09 5.05
CA ALA A 29 -6.47 8.82 5.07
C ALA A 29 -6.98 8.60 6.50
N ARG A 30 -6.23 7.90 7.34
CA ARG A 30 -6.58 7.70 8.74
C ARG A 30 -6.58 9.01 9.51
N ALA A 31 -5.58 9.86 9.26
CA ALA A 31 -5.49 11.17 9.89
C ALA A 31 -6.70 12.05 9.51
N GLU A 32 -7.09 12.01 8.25
CA GLU A 32 -8.28 12.74 7.77
C GLU A 32 -9.55 12.24 8.46
N LEU A 33 -9.71 10.91 8.58
CA LEU A 33 -10.86 10.33 9.25
C LEU A 33 -10.89 10.72 10.72
N GLN A 34 -9.74 10.72 11.38
CA GLN A 34 -9.66 11.12 12.79
C GLN A 34 -10.08 12.58 12.96
N THR A 35 -9.61 13.46 12.09
CA THR A 35 -9.98 14.87 12.11
C THR A 35 -11.50 15.03 11.92
N LEU A 36 -12.08 14.28 10.99
CA LEU A 36 -13.51 14.32 10.71
C LEU A 36 -14.33 13.78 11.89
N ALA A 37 -13.80 12.74 12.57
CA ALA A 37 -14.46 12.18 13.74
C ALA A 37 -14.52 13.17 14.91
N GLU A 38 -13.56 14.08 14.99
CA GLU A 38 -13.51 15.12 16.00
C GLU A 38 -14.35 16.33 15.65
N THR A 39 -14.84 16.41 14.41
CA THR A 39 -15.68 17.51 13.95
C THR A 39 -17.12 17.29 14.44
N PRO A 40 -17.77 18.30 15.04
CA PRO A 40 -19.13 18.13 15.63
C PRO A 40 -20.19 17.72 14.62
N LYS A 41 -20.10 18.18 13.37
CA LYS A 41 -21.04 17.82 12.31
C LYS A 41 -20.29 17.58 11.01
N PRO A 42 -19.63 16.41 10.86
CA PRO A 42 -18.89 16.15 9.64
C PRO A 42 -19.83 16.00 8.44
N ASN A 43 -19.38 16.51 7.29
CA ASN A 43 -20.12 16.35 6.05
C ASN A 43 -20.11 14.87 5.66
N ALA A 44 -21.30 14.30 5.42
CA ALA A 44 -21.43 12.87 5.09
C ALA A 44 -20.68 12.49 3.83
N VAL A 45 -20.68 13.37 2.82
CA VAL A 45 -19.96 13.11 1.56
C VAL A 45 -18.44 13.11 1.79
N THR A 46 -17.94 14.07 2.57
CA THR A 46 -16.52 14.15 2.90
C THR A 46 -16.08 12.92 3.71
N LEU A 47 -16.90 12.50 4.66
CA LEU A 47 -16.63 11.32 5.48
C LEU A 47 -16.59 10.06 4.63
N ALA A 48 -17.56 9.89 3.72
CA ALA A 48 -17.61 8.74 2.82
C ALA A 48 -16.39 8.69 1.90
N LYS A 49 -15.95 9.86 1.40
CA LYS A 49 -14.74 9.92 0.55
C LYS A 49 -13.49 9.55 1.33
N ALA A 50 -13.39 9.98 2.58
CA ALA A 50 -12.24 9.66 3.42
C ALA A 50 -12.18 8.16 3.72
N HIS A 51 -13.32 7.54 4.03
CA HIS A 51 -13.40 6.08 4.20
C HIS A 51 -13.00 5.35 2.92
N ASP A 52 -13.47 5.83 1.77
CA ASP A 52 -13.15 5.21 0.48
C ASP A 52 -11.65 5.29 0.19
N ARG A 53 -11.02 6.42 0.48
CA ARG A 53 -9.57 6.58 0.31
C ARG A 53 -8.79 5.60 1.18
N LEU A 54 -9.22 5.44 2.44
CA LEU A 54 -8.57 4.50 3.34
C LEU A 54 -8.72 3.07 2.84
N GLU A 55 -9.93 2.70 2.43
CA GLU A 55 -10.21 1.36 1.92
C GLU A 55 -9.36 1.07 0.68
N ARG A 56 -9.23 2.03 -0.24
CA ARG A 56 -8.39 1.87 -1.43
C ARG A 56 -6.92 1.73 -1.08
N ALA A 57 -6.43 2.54 -0.14
CA ALA A 57 -5.03 2.49 0.29
C ALA A 57 -4.72 1.15 0.97
N GLU A 58 -5.60 0.67 1.83
CA GLU A 58 -5.43 -0.62 2.49
C GLU A 58 -5.47 -1.77 1.49
N GLY A 59 -6.40 -1.72 0.52
CA GLY A 59 -6.47 -2.72 -0.54
C GLY A 59 -5.22 -2.73 -1.40
N LEU A 60 -4.68 -1.56 -1.72
CA LEU A 60 -3.45 -1.45 -2.49
C LEU A 60 -2.27 -2.02 -1.73
N LYS A 61 -2.14 -1.69 -0.44
CA LYS A 61 -1.09 -2.26 0.43
C LYS A 61 -1.15 -3.79 0.42
N SER A 62 -2.34 -4.35 0.59
CA SER A 62 -2.52 -5.81 0.63
C SER A 62 -2.11 -6.46 -0.69
N ARG A 63 -2.48 -5.85 -1.82
CA ARG A 63 -2.12 -6.38 -3.14
C ARG A 63 -0.61 -6.31 -3.38
N ILE A 64 0.01 -5.22 -3.00
CA ILE A 64 1.46 -5.07 -3.15
C ILE A 64 2.18 -6.05 -2.25
N MET A 65 1.74 -6.21 -1.00
CA MET A 65 2.33 -7.17 -0.08
C MET A 65 2.25 -8.60 -0.63
N ALA A 66 1.11 -8.98 -1.24
CA ALA A 66 0.97 -10.29 -1.85
C ALA A 66 1.96 -10.48 -3.00
N LYS A 67 2.22 -9.43 -3.79
CA LYS A 67 3.23 -9.48 -4.86
C LYS A 67 4.63 -9.63 -4.29
N ILE A 68 4.94 -8.93 -3.22
CA ILE A 68 6.25 -9.03 -2.55
C ILE A 68 6.45 -10.45 -2.03
N GLU A 69 5.45 -11.02 -1.38
CA GLU A 69 5.52 -12.39 -0.87
C GLU A 69 5.74 -13.39 -1.98
N ARG A 70 5.07 -13.24 -3.12
CA ARG A 70 5.27 -14.12 -4.27
C ARG A 70 6.67 -13.99 -4.84
N LEU A 71 7.20 -12.79 -4.89
CA LEU A 71 8.54 -12.55 -5.39
C LEU A 71 9.57 -13.16 -4.45
N GLU A 72 9.39 -13.02 -3.13
CA GLU A 72 10.26 -13.65 -2.13
C GLU A 72 10.23 -15.17 -2.26
N ASP A 73 9.04 -15.75 -2.44
CA ASP A 73 8.89 -17.19 -2.64
C ASP A 73 9.63 -17.65 -3.89
N SER A 74 9.57 -16.86 -4.97
CA SER A 74 10.30 -17.17 -6.20
C SER A 74 11.80 -17.15 -5.97
N MET A 75 12.29 -16.21 -5.19
CA MET A 75 13.72 -16.12 -4.88
C MET A 75 14.17 -17.30 -4.03
N LEU A 76 13.37 -17.69 -3.04
CA LEU A 76 13.70 -18.80 -2.14
C LEU A 76 13.52 -20.16 -2.81
N GLY A 77 12.61 -20.26 -3.76
CA GLY A 77 12.31 -21.51 -4.43
C GLY A 77 13.24 -21.88 -5.57
N GLN A 78 14.28 -21.09 -5.82
CA GLN A 78 15.20 -21.28 -6.95
C GLN A 78 16.48 -22.01 -6.58
N ASP A 79 16.44 -22.86 -5.62
CA ASP A 79 17.62 -23.67 -5.25
C ASP A 79 17.89 -24.79 -6.24
#